data_aaeab0ad6eec9471f20d5d04589c42cf
#
_entry.id   aaeab0ad6eec9471f20d5d04589c42cf
#
_cell.length_a   1.000
_cell.length_b   1.000
_cell.length_c   1.000
_cell.angle_alpha   90.00
_cell.angle_beta   90.00
_cell.angle_gamma   90.00
#
_symmetry.space_group_name_H-M   'P 1'
#
loop_
_entity.id
_entity.type
_entity.pdbx_description
1 polymer ?
#
loop_
_entity_poly.entity_id
_entity_poly.type
_entity_poly.pdbx_seq_one_letter_code
_entity_poly.pdbx_strand_id
1 'polypeptide(L)'
;GILHDILKDAGEDAQLQIFQDFAILLDNVERQAPKLWHARAGAVFIEKVLGVEDGDIVTAVRYHTTGRAGMSLLEKVLFIADFTSADRDYKDVDVMRRLADEDLSAAMRYALSYTIRDLVKKQAAIHPDTLAAYNERTMTAP
;
A
#
# COMPACT_ATOMS: atom_id res chain seq x y z
N GLY A 1 7.32 -9.40 2.79
CA GLY A 1 7.76 -9.34 1.42
C GLY A 1 7.19 -10.40 0.50
N ILE A 2 7.35 -11.69 0.81
CA ILE A 2 6.97 -12.78 -0.11
C ILE A 2 5.49 -12.79 -0.45
N LEU A 3 4.63 -12.47 0.53
CA LEU A 3 3.18 -12.61 0.38
C LEU A 3 2.45 -11.33 -0.05
N HIS A 4 3.13 -10.18 -0.10
CA HIS A 4 2.41 -8.90 -0.29
C HIS A 4 1.69 -8.80 -1.64
N ASP A 5 2.25 -9.39 -2.68
CA ASP A 5 1.70 -9.38 -4.04
C ASP A 5 1.11 -10.74 -4.47
N ILE A 6 0.76 -11.61 -3.52
CA ILE A 6 0.34 -12.98 -3.82
C ILE A 6 -0.85 -13.06 -4.80
N LEU A 7 -1.75 -12.09 -4.78
CA LEU A 7 -2.91 -12.04 -5.67
C LEU A 7 -2.82 -10.96 -6.75
N LYS A 8 -1.69 -10.31 -6.92
CA LYS A 8 -1.55 -9.23 -7.91
C LYS A 8 -1.88 -9.68 -9.32
N ASP A 9 -1.38 -10.85 -9.71
CA ASP A 9 -1.55 -11.40 -11.06
C ASP A 9 -2.71 -12.39 -11.17
N ALA A 10 -3.51 -12.56 -10.11
CA ALA A 10 -4.67 -13.47 -10.11
C ALA A 10 -5.83 -12.95 -10.96
N GLY A 11 -5.85 -11.64 -11.24
CA GLY A 11 -6.91 -10.98 -11.99
C GLY A 11 -8.02 -10.44 -11.12
N GLU A 12 -8.78 -9.50 -11.68
CA GLU A 12 -9.84 -8.77 -10.96
C GLU A 12 -10.98 -9.71 -10.53
N ASP A 13 -11.34 -10.68 -11.38
CA ASP A 13 -12.42 -11.61 -11.07
C ASP A 13 -12.12 -12.47 -9.84
N ALA A 14 -10.88 -12.96 -9.72
CA ALA A 14 -10.45 -13.75 -8.57
C ALA A 14 -10.42 -12.88 -7.29
N GLN A 15 -9.97 -11.64 -7.40
CA GLN A 15 -9.95 -10.69 -6.28
C GLN A 15 -11.36 -10.34 -5.82
N LEU A 16 -12.28 -10.08 -6.74
CA LEU A 16 -13.69 -9.83 -6.44
C LEU A 16 -14.36 -11.05 -5.80
N GLN A 17 -14.01 -12.27 -6.23
CA GLN A 17 -14.55 -13.49 -5.64
C GLN A 17 -14.15 -13.60 -4.15
N ILE A 18 -12.93 -13.24 -3.80
CA ILE A 18 -12.47 -13.20 -2.41
C ILE A 18 -13.28 -12.18 -1.60
N PHE A 19 -13.53 -11.00 -2.15
CA PHE A 19 -14.36 -10.01 -1.47
C PHE A 19 -15.77 -10.52 -1.21
N GLN A 20 -16.36 -11.23 -2.17
CA GLN A 20 -17.68 -11.85 -1.98
C GLN A 20 -17.65 -12.97 -0.94
N ASP A 21 -16.68 -13.88 -1.03
CA ASP A 21 -16.59 -15.06 -0.15
C ASP A 21 -16.43 -14.68 1.32
N PHE A 22 -15.76 -13.56 1.60
CA PHE A 22 -15.47 -13.10 2.96
C PHE A 22 -16.24 -11.83 3.35
N ALA A 23 -17.27 -11.47 2.57
CA ALA A 23 -18.16 -10.33 2.84
C ALA A 23 -17.40 -9.00 3.04
N ILE A 24 -16.41 -8.75 2.21
CA ILE A 24 -15.62 -7.51 2.25
C ILE A 24 -16.32 -6.44 1.42
N LEU A 25 -16.63 -5.30 2.05
CA LEU A 25 -17.21 -4.15 1.37
C LEU A 25 -16.11 -3.19 0.92
N LEU A 26 -16.09 -2.90 -0.38
CA LEU A 26 -15.19 -1.90 -0.95
C LEU A 26 -15.78 -0.50 -0.76
N ASP A 27 -14.96 0.49 -0.42
CA ASP A 27 -15.38 1.88 -0.42
C ASP A 27 -15.51 2.43 -1.86
N ASN A 28 -15.96 3.67 -1.99
CA ASN A 28 -16.19 4.28 -3.30
C ASN A 28 -14.90 4.42 -4.12
N VAL A 29 -13.77 4.73 -3.48
CA VAL A 29 -12.49 4.87 -4.17
C VAL A 29 -11.96 3.52 -4.59
N GLU A 30 -12.01 2.52 -3.70
CA GLU A 30 -11.59 1.16 -4.02
C GLU A 30 -12.34 0.57 -5.21
N ARG A 31 -13.65 0.78 -5.28
CA ARG A 31 -14.47 0.27 -6.39
C ARG A 31 -14.01 0.81 -7.75
N GLN A 32 -13.52 2.04 -7.79
CA GLN A 32 -13.07 2.70 -9.01
C GLN A 32 -11.56 2.53 -9.27
N ALA A 33 -10.84 1.89 -8.37
CA ALA A 33 -9.39 1.74 -8.44
C ALA A 33 -8.98 0.26 -8.29
N PRO A 34 -9.19 -0.57 -9.34
CA PRO A 34 -8.85 -2.00 -9.27
C PRO A 34 -7.40 -2.30 -8.91
N LYS A 35 -6.49 -1.38 -9.16
CA LYS A 35 -5.08 -1.50 -8.77
C LYS A 35 -4.87 -1.65 -7.26
N LEU A 36 -5.84 -1.23 -6.44
CA LEU A 36 -5.77 -1.35 -4.99
C LEU A 36 -6.29 -2.70 -4.47
N TRP A 37 -6.97 -3.47 -5.30
CA TRP A 37 -7.67 -4.68 -4.86
C TRP A 37 -6.73 -5.80 -4.43
N HIS A 38 -5.57 -5.95 -5.07
CA HIS A 38 -4.66 -7.06 -4.78
C HIS A 38 -4.11 -7.01 -3.35
N ALA A 39 -3.89 -5.83 -2.80
CA ALA A 39 -3.43 -5.68 -1.43
C ALA A 39 -4.50 -6.10 -0.43
N ARG A 40 -5.73 -5.64 -0.62
CA ARG A 40 -6.84 -5.98 0.26
C ARG A 40 -7.24 -7.44 0.14
N ALA A 41 -7.38 -7.94 -1.09
CA ALA A 41 -7.68 -9.35 -1.34
C ALA A 41 -6.55 -10.26 -0.85
N GLY A 42 -5.31 -9.87 -1.06
CA GLY A 42 -4.12 -10.59 -0.59
C GLY A 42 -4.10 -10.72 0.93
N ALA A 43 -4.40 -9.64 1.65
CA ALA A 43 -4.48 -9.67 3.12
C ALA A 43 -5.54 -10.64 3.62
N VAL A 44 -6.73 -10.61 3.02
CA VAL A 44 -7.81 -11.57 3.35
C VAL A 44 -7.37 -13.00 3.05
N PHE A 45 -6.77 -13.23 1.90
CA PHE A 45 -6.32 -14.54 1.46
C PHE A 45 -5.29 -15.14 2.42
N ILE A 46 -4.25 -14.39 2.79
CA ILE A 46 -3.21 -14.91 3.69
C ILE A 46 -3.77 -15.19 5.09
N GLU A 47 -4.70 -14.38 5.58
CA GLU A 47 -5.32 -14.58 6.88
C GLU A 47 -6.30 -15.75 6.89
N LYS A 48 -7.25 -15.76 5.95
CA LYS A 48 -8.39 -16.68 5.96
C LYS A 48 -8.11 -17.99 5.26
N VAL A 49 -7.30 -18.00 4.21
CA VAL A 49 -7.01 -19.19 3.41
C VAL A 49 -5.69 -19.83 3.82
N LEU A 50 -4.64 -19.05 3.96
CA LEU A 50 -3.31 -19.57 4.34
C LEU A 50 -3.11 -19.67 5.84
N GLY A 51 -4.01 -19.11 6.65
CA GLY A 51 -3.95 -19.24 8.10
C GLY A 51 -2.85 -18.42 8.79
N VAL A 52 -2.42 -17.31 8.18
CA VAL A 52 -1.46 -16.41 8.83
C VAL A 52 -2.14 -15.72 10.00
N GLU A 53 -1.65 -15.95 11.21
CA GLU A 53 -2.24 -15.43 12.46
C GLU A 53 -1.63 -14.10 12.90
N ASP A 54 -0.43 -13.75 12.41
CA ASP A 54 0.24 -12.51 12.79
C ASP A 54 -0.46 -11.32 12.16
N GLY A 55 -1.19 -10.56 12.98
CA GLY A 55 -1.94 -9.38 12.54
C GLY A 55 -1.07 -8.28 11.95
N ASP A 56 0.18 -8.14 12.39
CA ASP A 56 1.10 -7.15 11.84
C ASP A 56 1.48 -7.49 10.38
N ILE A 57 1.68 -8.76 10.08
CA ILE A 57 1.92 -9.23 8.70
C ILE A 57 0.70 -8.99 7.82
N VAL A 58 -0.48 -9.37 8.28
CA VAL A 58 -1.75 -9.18 7.54
C VAL A 58 -2.00 -7.69 7.26
N THR A 59 -1.82 -6.85 8.26
CA THR A 59 -2.00 -5.40 8.15
C THR A 59 -0.97 -4.78 7.20
N ALA A 60 0.28 -5.22 7.24
CA ALA A 60 1.32 -4.76 6.33
C ALA A 60 0.95 -5.07 4.87
N VAL A 61 0.45 -6.26 4.59
CA VAL A 61 -0.02 -6.63 3.24
C VAL A 61 -1.22 -5.79 2.83
N ARG A 62 -2.19 -5.60 3.72
CA ARG A 62 -3.41 -4.82 3.42
C ARG A 62 -3.11 -3.39 2.97
N TYR A 63 -2.18 -2.73 3.64
CA TYR A 63 -1.92 -1.31 3.43
C TYR A 63 -0.66 -1.02 2.62
N HIS A 64 -0.07 -2.03 1.97
CA HIS A 64 1.19 -1.81 1.25
C HIS A 64 1.05 -0.92 0.01
N THR A 65 -0.16 -0.74 -0.54
CA THR A 65 -0.41 0.14 -1.69
C THR A 65 -0.88 1.54 -1.30
N THR A 66 -1.73 1.65 -0.28
CA THR A 66 -2.31 2.94 0.13
C THR A 66 -1.54 3.63 1.26
N GLY A 67 -0.92 2.85 2.14
CA GLY A 67 -0.54 3.34 3.45
C GLY A 67 -1.77 3.59 4.32
N ARG A 68 -1.55 4.04 5.54
CA ARG A 68 -2.58 4.48 6.48
C ARG A 68 -1.96 5.34 7.57
N ALA A 69 -2.78 6.03 8.36
CA ALA A 69 -2.31 6.64 9.61
C ALA A 69 -1.97 5.55 10.63
N GLY A 70 -0.96 5.78 11.46
CA GLY A 70 -0.58 4.85 12.52
C GLY A 70 0.10 3.56 12.04
N MET A 71 0.85 3.60 10.94
CA MET A 71 1.57 2.42 10.42
C MET A 71 2.62 1.93 11.41
N SER A 72 2.67 0.60 11.58
CA SER A 72 3.77 -0.06 12.28
C SER A 72 5.09 0.03 11.51
N LEU A 73 6.19 -0.32 12.16
CA LEU A 73 7.49 -0.36 11.47
C LEU A 73 7.47 -1.34 10.29
N LEU A 74 6.88 -2.51 10.47
CA LEU A 74 6.78 -3.51 9.40
C LEU A 74 5.97 -2.98 8.21
N GLU A 75 4.85 -2.30 8.47
CA GLU A 75 4.04 -1.68 7.41
C GLU A 75 4.83 -0.64 6.62
N LYS A 76 5.59 0.22 7.31
CA LYS A 76 6.43 1.23 6.66
C LYS A 76 7.55 0.62 5.83
N VAL A 77 8.23 -0.39 6.36
CA VAL A 77 9.31 -1.08 5.66
C VAL A 77 8.79 -1.74 4.41
N LEU A 78 7.66 -2.44 4.48
CA LEU A 78 7.07 -3.09 3.30
C LEU A 78 6.63 -2.05 2.26
N PHE A 79 5.98 -0.97 2.68
CA PHE A 79 5.53 0.11 1.81
C PHE A 79 6.72 0.72 1.03
N ILE A 80 7.80 1.04 1.73
CA ILE A 80 9.00 1.63 1.11
C ILE A 80 9.76 0.60 0.27
N ALA A 81 9.84 -0.66 0.69
CA ALA A 81 10.49 -1.70 -0.09
C ALA A 81 9.83 -1.89 -1.46
N ASP A 82 8.51 -1.77 -1.53
CA ASP A 82 7.78 -1.82 -2.80
C ASP A 82 8.13 -0.64 -3.71
N PHE A 83 8.31 0.56 -3.16
CA PHE A 83 8.75 1.75 -3.90
C PHE A 83 10.19 1.65 -4.43
N THR A 84 11.04 0.87 -3.79
CA THR A 84 12.49 0.83 -4.05
C THR A 84 12.96 -0.47 -4.67
N SER A 85 12.05 -1.39 -4.98
CA SER A 85 12.41 -2.69 -5.56
C SER A 85 13.16 -2.54 -6.88
N ALA A 86 13.94 -3.58 -7.23
CA ALA A 86 14.88 -3.50 -8.34
C ALA A 86 14.21 -3.26 -9.71
N ASP A 87 12.95 -3.65 -9.86
CA ASP A 87 12.17 -3.47 -11.08
C ASP A 87 11.57 -2.06 -11.24
N ARG A 88 11.72 -1.19 -10.25
CA ARG A 88 11.22 0.19 -10.30
C ARG A 88 12.20 1.09 -11.03
N ASP A 89 11.71 1.91 -11.96
CA ASP A 89 12.54 2.83 -12.75
C ASP A 89 11.91 4.22 -12.96
N TYR A 90 11.02 4.65 -12.08
CA TYR A 90 10.47 6.00 -12.16
C TYR A 90 11.56 7.07 -11.95
N LYS A 91 11.29 8.30 -12.38
CA LYS A 91 12.27 9.39 -12.44
C LYS A 91 13.08 9.60 -11.16
N ASP A 92 12.43 9.50 -9.99
CA ASP A 92 13.05 9.81 -8.70
C ASP A 92 13.42 8.56 -7.88
N VAL A 93 13.49 7.38 -8.51
CA VAL A 93 13.74 6.12 -7.80
C VAL A 93 15.07 6.12 -7.04
N ASP A 94 16.11 6.76 -7.58
CA ASP A 94 17.42 6.83 -6.91
C ASP A 94 17.36 7.69 -5.64
N VAL A 95 16.60 8.79 -5.68
CA VAL A 95 16.35 9.63 -4.49
C VAL A 95 15.63 8.80 -3.43
N MET A 96 14.61 8.05 -3.85
CA MET A 96 13.82 7.20 -2.96
C MET A 96 14.67 6.12 -2.31
N ARG A 97 15.53 5.43 -3.08
CA ARG A 97 16.44 4.40 -2.56
C ARG A 97 17.40 4.95 -1.54
N ARG A 98 17.98 6.12 -1.79
CA ARG A 98 18.88 6.78 -0.84
C ARG A 98 18.16 7.12 0.46
N LEU A 99 16.98 7.72 0.38
CA LEU A 99 16.17 8.05 1.56
C LEU A 99 15.79 6.80 2.35
N ALA A 100 15.44 5.71 1.66
CA ALA A 100 15.10 4.44 2.31
C ALA A 100 16.26 3.89 3.16
N ASP A 101 17.49 4.08 2.70
CA ASP A 101 18.69 3.64 3.43
C ASP A 101 19.03 4.56 4.60
N GLU A 102 18.76 5.85 4.48
CA GLU A 102 19.24 6.86 5.44
C GLU A 102 18.19 7.23 6.49
N ASP A 103 16.91 7.37 6.11
CA ASP A 103 15.85 7.88 6.97
C ASP A 103 14.48 7.41 6.51
N LEU A 104 13.94 6.40 7.19
CA LEU A 104 12.64 5.82 6.85
C LEU A 104 11.51 6.85 6.92
N SER A 105 11.54 7.76 7.90
CA SER A 105 10.52 8.80 8.02
C SER A 105 10.55 9.78 6.84
N ALA A 106 11.74 10.19 6.42
CA ALA A 106 11.91 11.02 5.23
C ALA A 106 11.47 10.27 3.96
N ALA A 107 11.80 8.97 3.87
CA ALA A 107 11.37 8.12 2.77
C ALA A 107 9.84 8.03 2.70
N MET A 108 9.17 7.86 3.83
CA MET A 108 7.70 7.84 3.89
C MET A 108 7.08 9.16 3.41
N ARG A 109 7.58 10.29 3.89
CA ARG A 109 7.10 11.60 3.44
C ARG A 109 7.26 11.78 1.93
N TYR A 110 8.42 11.42 1.42
CA TYR A 110 8.71 11.51 -0.01
C TYR A 110 7.80 10.62 -0.85
N ALA A 111 7.63 9.36 -0.44
CA ALA A 111 6.78 8.39 -1.13
C ALA A 111 5.32 8.82 -1.17
N LEU A 112 4.77 9.29 -0.05
CA LEU A 112 3.39 9.75 0.03
C LEU A 112 3.18 11.02 -0.81
N SER A 113 4.11 11.96 -0.75
CA SER A 113 4.06 13.17 -1.58
C SER A 113 4.12 12.84 -3.07
N TYR A 114 5.01 11.92 -3.46
CA TYR A 114 5.13 11.44 -4.83
C TYR A 114 3.82 10.80 -5.31
N THR A 115 3.27 9.91 -4.51
CA THR A 115 2.03 9.19 -4.82
C THR A 115 0.86 10.16 -5.02
N ILE A 116 0.68 11.11 -4.11
CA ILE A 116 -0.43 12.08 -4.19
C ILE A 116 -0.26 12.99 -5.40
N ARG A 117 0.95 13.49 -5.66
CA ARG A 117 1.22 14.32 -6.85
C ARG A 117 0.95 13.56 -8.15
N ASP A 118 1.36 12.29 -8.21
CA ASP A 118 1.11 11.45 -9.38
C ASP A 118 -0.38 11.21 -9.61
N LEU A 119 -1.14 10.92 -8.56
CA LEU A 119 -2.58 10.73 -8.63
C LEU A 119 -3.30 12.02 -9.07
N VAL A 120 -2.91 13.17 -8.52
CA VAL A 120 -3.47 14.48 -8.92
C VAL A 120 -3.16 14.77 -10.38
N LYS A 121 -1.92 14.53 -10.82
CA LYS A 121 -1.52 14.73 -12.22
C LYS A 121 -2.34 13.87 -13.19
N LYS A 122 -2.67 12.64 -12.79
CA LYS A 122 -3.49 11.71 -13.57
C LYS A 122 -4.98 11.95 -13.42
N GLN A 123 -5.38 12.92 -12.61
CA GLN A 123 -6.79 13.19 -12.25
C GLN A 123 -7.49 11.95 -11.67
N ALA A 124 -6.72 11.13 -10.94
CA ALA A 124 -7.21 9.94 -10.24
C ALA A 124 -7.63 10.27 -8.81
N ALA A 125 -8.55 9.49 -8.28
CA ALA A 125 -8.99 9.65 -6.89
C ALA A 125 -7.87 9.26 -5.91
N ILE A 126 -7.81 9.98 -4.78
CA ILE A 126 -6.88 9.67 -3.69
C ILE A 126 -7.65 8.89 -2.62
N HIS A 127 -7.17 7.69 -2.28
CA HIS A 127 -7.78 6.89 -1.23
C HIS A 127 -7.67 7.64 0.12
N PRO A 128 -8.73 7.64 0.95
CA PRO A 128 -8.70 8.31 2.25
C PRO A 128 -7.54 7.86 3.15
N ASP A 129 -7.15 6.59 3.11
CA ASP A 129 -6.03 6.08 3.90
C ASP A 129 -4.69 6.69 3.46
N THR A 130 -4.49 6.89 2.17
CA THR A 130 -3.28 7.56 1.64
C THR A 130 -3.21 9.00 2.12
N LEU A 131 -4.33 9.71 2.06
CA LEU A 131 -4.40 11.09 2.53
C LEU A 131 -4.16 11.18 4.04
N ALA A 132 -4.72 10.27 4.82
CA ALA A 132 -4.51 10.21 6.27
C ALA A 132 -3.03 9.95 6.61
N ALA A 133 -2.38 9.04 5.88
CA ALA A 133 -0.94 8.77 6.05
C ALA A 133 -0.10 10.01 5.75
N TYR A 134 -0.42 10.72 4.68
CA TYR A 134 0.25 11.97 4.32
C TYR A 134 0.06 13.05 5.37
N ASN A 135 -1.19 13.27 5.82
CA ASN A 135 -1.51 14.29 6.80
C ASN A 135 -0.79 14.03 8.13
N GLU A 136 -0.75 12.80 8.59
CA GLU A 136 0.00 12.42 9.80
C GLU A 136 1.46 12.86 9.71
N ARG A 137 2.10 12.64 8.56
CA ARG A 137 3.51 12.98 8.35
C ARG A 137 3.75 14.48 8.31
N THR A 138 2.84 15.23 7.71
CA THR A 138 2.98 16.69 7.62
C THR A 138 2.59 17.40 8.92
N MET A 139 1.59 16.90 9.63
CA MET A 139 1.10 17.51 10.87
C MET A 139 1.99 17.23 12.08
N THR A 140 2.73 16.13 12.08
CA THR A 140 3.63 15.76 13.17
C THR A 140 5.07 16.14 12.92
N ALA A 141 5.43 16.62 11.73
CA ALA A 141 6.75 17.12 11.44
C ALA A 141 6.97 18.43 12.19
N PRO A 142 8.09 18.60 12.90
CA PRO A 142 8.42 19.86 13.56
C PRO A 142 8.70 20.99 12.56
#